data_35f301fb084dd1279e367ecfd618b0e8
#
_entry.id   35f301fb084dd1279e367ecfd618b0e8
#
_cell.length_a   1.000
_cell.length_b   1.000
_cell.length_c   1.000
_cell.angle_alpha   90.00
_cell.angle_beta   90.00
_cell.angle_gamma   90.00
#
_symmetry.space_group_name_H-M   'P 1'
#
loop_
_entity.id
_entity.type
_entity.pdbx_description
1 polymer ?
#
loop_
_entity_poly.entity_id
_entity_poly.type
_entity_poly.pdbx_seq_one_letter_code
_entity_poly.pdbx_strand_id
1 'polypeptide(L)'
;RLLDTLPIRELRAGLFEVVKYGVIANRTLFEQLATDLPRIFAREPDVMAEIIAASCRIKADVVAADEREAGRRRVLNFGHTAGHALEAVTHYRRLRHGEAVAYGMLVAAQLGVFRGLLDPHAHTALTDLIDRMGPLPPVADLSTSEVLAAMRRDKKVVSGRLHVVLPNGIGDTVIVDNVSEKDLRRALRAIGLRS
;
A
#
# COMPACT_ATOMS: atom_id res chain seq x y z
N ARG A 1 -16.32 -19.42 6.42
CA ARG A 1 -17.75 -19.22 6.00
C ARG A 1 -18.10 -17.76 5.71
N LEU A 2 -17.70 -16.79 6.56
CA LEU A 2 -17.98 -15.35 6.30
C LEU A 2 -17.32 -14.82 5.02
N LEU A 3 -16.15 -15.34 4.65
CA LEU A 3 -15.43 -14.92 3.45
C LEU A 3 -15.95 -15.61 2.17
N ASP A 4 -16.74 -16.70 2.29
CA ASP A 4 -17.18 -17.47 1.14
C ASP A 4 -18.16 -16.67 0.25
N THR A 5 -18.94 -15.79 0.86
CA THR A 5 -19.90 -14.92 0.17
C THR A 5 -19.32 -13.59 -0.28
N LEU A 6 -18.06 -13.30 0.07
CA LEU A 6 -17.42 -12.03 -0.28
C LEU A 6 -17.14 -11.96 -1.78
N PRO A 7 -17.61 -10.93 -2.52
CA PRO A 7 -17.25 -10.74 -3.91
C PRO A 7 -15.73 -10.73 -4.12
N ILE A 8 -15.25 -11.28 -5.23
CA ILE A 8 -13.81 -11.40 -5.50
C ILE A 8 -13.07 -10.05 -5.45
N ARG A 9 -13.71 -8.97 -5.88
CA ARG A 9 -13.14 -7.62 -5.82
C ARG A 9 -12.92 -7.14 -4.39
N GLU A 10 -13.86 -7.45 -3.49
CA GLU A 10 -13.74 -7.09 -2.07
C GLU A 10 -12.66 -7.94 -1.37
N LEU A 11 -12.56 -9.23 -1.73
CA LEU A 11 -11.47 -10.09 -1.25
C LEU A 11 -10.11 -9.52 -1.67
N ARG A 12 -9.95 -9.15 -2.95
CA ARG A 12 -8.73 -8.52 -3.45
C ARG A 12 -8.39 -7.23 -2.72
N ALA A 13 -9.38 -6.36 -2.50
CA ALA A 13 -9.21 -5.13 -1.75
C ALA A 13 -8.68 -5.41 -0.34
N GLY A 14 -9.23 -6.40 0.35
CA GLY A 14 -8.72 -6.83 1.65
C GLY A 14 -7.30 -7.40 1.59
N LEU A 15 -6.98 -8.17 0.56
CA LEU A 15 -5.65 -8.77 0.38
C LEU A 15 -4.55 -7.72 0.14
N PHE A 16 -4.83 -6.59 -0.51
CA PHE A 16 -3.85 -5.50 -0.62
C PHE A 16 -3.46 -4.94 0.74
N GLU A 17 -4.36 -4.91 1.71
CA GLU A 17 -4.03 -4.57 3.09
C GLU A 17 -3.14 -5.63 3.75
N VAL A 18 -3.32 -6.92 3.42
CA VAL A 18 -2.43 -7.99 3.90
C VAL A 18 -1.04 -7.86 3.28
N VAL A 19 -0.93 -7.54 1.97
CA VAL A 19 0.36 -7.21 1.32
C VAL A 19 1.06 -6.07 2.06
N LYS A 20 0.31 -5.02 2.41
CA LYS A 20 0.85 -3.90 3.19
C LYS A 20 1.51 -4.40 4.48
N TYR A 21 0.87 -5.28 5.24
CA TYR A 21 1.46 -5.85 6.45
C TYR A 21 2.73 -6.65 6.18
N GLY A 22 2.77 -7.40 5.09
CA GLY A 22 3.97 -8.10 4.64
C GLY A 22 5.13 -7.14 4.39
N VAL A 23 4.87 -6.05 3.66
CA VAL A 23 5.90 -5.05 3.33
C VAL A 23 6.40 -4.28 4.54
N ILE A 24 5.50 -3.88 5.45
CA ILE A 24 5.91 -3.02 6.58
C ILE A 24 6.58 -3.75 7.74
N ALA A 25 6.33 -5.07 7.92
CA ALA A 25 6.74 -5.73 9.15
C ALA A 25 7.01 -7.23 9.05
N ASN A 26 6.68 -7.91 7.94
CA ASN A 26 6.76 -9.38 7.92
C ASN A 26 7.05 -9.93 6.53
N ARG A 27 8.34 -10.10 6.23
CA ARG A 27 8.80 -10.66 4.96
C ARG A 27 8.24 -12.06 4.68
N THR A 28 8.13 -12.91 5.70
CA THR A 28 7.58 -14.27 5.56
C THR A 28 6.11 -14.23 5.12
N LEU A 29 5.32 -13.31 5.68
CA LEU A 29 3.93 -13.11 5.23
C LEU A 29 3.88 -12.67 3.76
N PHE A 30 4.76 -11.77 3.34
CA PHE A 30 4.85 -11.34 1.94
C PHE A 30 5.18 -12.50 1.00
N GLU A 31 6.16 -13.34 1.36
CA GLU A 31 6.56 -14.50 0.60
C GLU A 31 5.46 -15.57 0.56
N GLN A 32 4.76 -15.78 1.68
CA GLN A 32 3.58 -16.65 1.75
C GLN A 32 2.47 -16.19 0.81
N LEU A 33 2.15 -14.89 0.77
CA LEU A 33 1.16 -14.35 -0.16
C LEU A 33 1.53 -14.64 -1.61
N ALA A 34 2.81 -14.49 -1.97
CA ALA A 34 3.29 -14.75 -3.32
C ALA A 34 3.20 -16.23 -3.71
N THR A 35 3.44 -17.15 -2.76
CA THR A 35 3.46 -18.60 -2.98
C THR A 35 2.05 -19.19 -2.97
N ASP A 36 1.24 -18.82 -1.98
CA ASP A 36 -0.07 -19.42 -1.71
C ASP A 36 -1.25 -18.69 -2.39
N LEU A 37 -0.97 -17.75 -3.30
CA LEU A 37 -2.00 -16.93 -3.92
C LEU A 37 -3.17 -17.73 -4.51
N PRO A 38 -2.98 -18.88 -5.22
CA PRO A 38 -4.09 -19.71 -5.69
C PRO A 38 -4.96 -20.25 -4.56
N ARG A 39 -4.34 -20.71 -3.46
CA ARG A 39 -5.02 -21.25 -2.27
C ARG A 39 -5.82 -20.16 -1.54
N ILE A 40 -5.26 -18.94 -1.49
CA ILE A 40 -5.90 -17.76 -0.91
C ILE A 40 -7.16 -17.40 -1.72
N PHE A 41 -7.09 -17.41 -3.05
CA PHE A 41 -8.26 -17.17 -3.89
C PHE A 41 -9.28 -18.30 -3.84
N ALA A 42 -8.83 -19.54 -3.60
CA ALA A 42 -9.72 -20.66 -3.30
C ALA A 42 -10.34 -20.56 -1.89
N ARG A 43 -9.91 -19.61 -1.08
CA ARG A 43 -10.33 -19.38 0.32
C ARG A 43 -10.10 -20.61 1.22
N GLU A 44 -8.99 -21.31 1.01
CA GLU A 44 -8.64 -22.44 1.86
C GLU A 44 -8.55 -22.00 3.33
N PRO A 45 -9.29 -22.65 4.26
CA PRO A 45 -9.48 -22.13 5.62
C PRO A 45 -8.20 -22.01 6.42
N ASP A 46 -7.25 -22.92 6.24
CA ASP A 46 -5.95 -22.94 6.93
C ASP A 46 -5.10 -21.72 6.51
N VAL A 47 -4.90 -21.52 5.21
CA VAL A 47 -4.12 -20.40 4.68
C VAL A 47 -4.78 -19.06 5.04
N MET A 48 -6.12 -18.97 4.90
CA MET A 48 -6.85 -17.75 5.28
C MET A 48 -6.71 -17.45 6.77
N ALA A 49 -6.79 -18.44 7.63
CA ALA A 49 -6.61 -18.26 9.08
C ALA A 49 -5.19 -17.76 9.41
N GLU A 50 -4.16 -18.33 8.77
CA GLU A 50 -2.77 -17.94 8.97
C GLU A 50 -2.51 -16.48 8.59
N ILE A 51 -2.89 -16.06 7.37
CA ILE A 51 -2.64 -14.68 6.92
C ILE A 51 -3.44 -13.65 7.70
N ILE A 52 -4.68 -13.98 8.11
CA ILE A 52 -5.50 -13.12 8.96
C ILE A 52 -4.85 -12.99 10.35
N ALA A 53 -4.47 -14.10 10.97
CA ALA A 53 -3.83 -14.10 12.29
C ALA A 53 -2.51 -13.33 12.26
N ALA A 54 -1.68 -13.49 11.22
CA ALA A 54 -0.45 -12.73 11.04
C ALA A 54 -0.73 -11.22 10.93
N SER A 55 -1.72 -10.83 10.12
CA SER A 55 -2.13 -9.43 9.96
C SER A 55 -2.62 -8.80 11.27
N CYS A 56 -3.44 -9.55 12.04
CA CYS A 56 -3.93 -9.09 13.33
C CYS A 56 -2.78 -8.90 14.34
N ARG A 57 -1.83 -9.84 14.40
CA ARG A 57 -0.65 -9.73 15.27
C ARG A 57 0.18 -8.50 14.93
N ILE A 58 0.53 -8.31 13.65
CA ILE A 58 1.32 -7.15 13.21
C ILE A 58 0.63 -5.84 13.60
N LYS A 59 -0.69 -5.74 13.36
CA LYS A 59 -1.45 -4.55 13.72
C LYS A 59 -1.45 -4.33 15.23
N ALA A 60 -1.67 -5.38 16.02
CA ALA A 60 -1.69 -5.31 17.47
C ALA A 60 -0.33 -4.84 18.02
N ASP A 61 0.78 -5.43 17.53
CA ASP A 61 2.14 -5.09 17.95
C ASP A 61 2.49 -3.63 17.63
N VAL A 62 2.13 -3.15 16.43
CA VAL A 62 2.36 -1.76 16.02
C VAL A 62 1.55 -0.78 16.87
N VAL A 63 0.28 -1.10 17.15
CA VAL A 63 -0.60 -0.25 17.98
C VAL A 63 -0.15 -0.26 19.43
N ALA A 64 0.19 -1.42 19.99
CA ALA A 64 0.68 -1.53 21.38
C ALA A 64 2.00 -0.76 21.60
N ALA A 65 2.88 -0.75 20.59
CA ALA A 65 4.14 -0.01 20.65
C ALA A 65 3.96 1.53 20.53
N ASP A 66 2.83 2.01 20.03
CA ASP A 66 2.56 3.45 19.82
C ASP A 66 1.05 3.74 19.77
N GLU A 67 0.39 3.71 20.92
CA GLU A 67 -1.06 3.96 21.03
C GLU A 67 -1.48 5.35 20.53
N ARG A 68 -0.61 6.37 20.69
CA ARG A 68 -0.91 7.77 20.39
C ARG A 68 -0.52 8.21 18.97
N GLU A 69 -0.02 7.28 18.15
CA GLU A 69 0.44 7.57 16.77
C GLU A 69 1.52 8.69 16.70
N ALA A 70 2.38 8.72 17.71
CA ALA A 70 3.44 9.73 17.77
C ALA A 70 4.60 9.44 16.81
N GLY A 71 4.79 8.18 16.41
CA GLY A 71 5.92 7.78 15.56
C GLY A 71 5.69 6.45 14.82
N ARG A 72 5.96 5.33 15.48
CA ARG A 72 6.00 3.99 14.87
C ARG A 72 4.68 3.56 14.21
N ARG A 73 3.54 3.91 14.79
CA ARG A 73 2.23 3.57 14.25
C ARG A 73 1.98 4.13 12.85
N ARG A 74 2.68 5.21 12.47
CA ARG A 74 2.58 5.79 11.14
C ARG A 74 2.97 4.81 10.02
N VAL A 75 3.74 3.74 10.30
CA VAL A 75 4.07 2.72 9.28
C VAL A 75 2.83 2.05 8.70
N LEU A 76 1.72 1.98 9.46
CA LEU A 76 0.42 1.49 8.97
C LEU A 76 -0.12 2.33 7.80
N ASN A 77 0.37 3.56 7.63
CA ASN A 77 0.01 4.44 6.52
C ASN A 77 0.81 4.18 5.23
N PHE A 78 1.61 3.11 5.16
CA PHE A 78 2.25 2.70 3.91
C PHE A 78 1.21 2.55 2.80
N GLY A 79 1.44 3.18 1.66
CA GLY A 79 0.48 3.25 0.55
C GLY A 79 -0.67 4.27 0.71
N HIS A 80 -1.00 4.67 1.93
CA HIS A 80 -2.20 5.50 2.17
C HIS A 80 -2.06 6.94 1.71
N THR A 81 -0.85 7.51 1.67
CA THR A 81 -0.65 8.92 1.28
C THR A 81 -1.11 9.19 -0.15
N ALA A 82 -0.67 8.38 -1.11
CA ALA A 82 -1.16 8.49 -2.49
C ALA A 82 -2.53 7.80 -2.66
N GLY A 83 -2.79 6.71 -1.94
CA GLY A 83 -4.08 6.01 -1.96
C GLY A 83 -5.26 6.92 -1.63
N HIS A 84 -5.24 7.62 -0.49
CA HIS A 84 -6.29 8.56 -0.11
C HIS A 84 -6.46 9.71 -1.11
N ALA A 85 -5.36 10.18 -1.71
CA ALA A 85 -5.46 11.20 -2.75
C ALA A 85 -6.17 10.66 -4.00
N LEU A 86 -5.90 9.42 -4.40
CA LEU A 86 -6.59 8.76 -5.51
C LEU A 86 -8.08 8.52 -5.20
N GLU A 87 -8.42 8.11 -3.97
CA GLU A 87 -9.81 8.01 -3.54
C GLU A 87 -10.52 9.37 -3.62
N ALA A 88 -9.87 10.44 -3.13
CA ALA A 88 -10.43 11.78 -3.11
C ALA A 88 -10.71 12.33 -4.51
N VAL A 89 -9.73 12.22 -5.44
CA VAL A 89 -9.91 12.72 -6.82
C VAL A 89 -10.90 11.88 -7.63
N THR A 90 -11.17 10.65 -7.22
CA THR A 90 -12.21 9.77 -7.80
C THR A 90 -13.51 9.79 -7.01
N HIS A 91 -13.66 10.74 -6.07
CA HIS A 91 -14.85 10.94 -5.23
C HIS A 91 -15.27 9.67 -4.48
N TYR A 92 -14.32 8.80 -4.08
CA TYR A 92 -14.54 7.53 -3.37
C TYR A 92 -15.49 6.57 -4.11
N ARG A 93 -15.58 6.65 -5.45
CA ARG A 93 -16.53 5.87 -6.26
C ARG A 93 -15.88 4.88 -7.21
N ARG A 94 -14.65 5.15 -7.66
CA ARG A 94 -13.96 4.33 -8.67
C ARG A 94 -13.17 3.19 -8.03
N LEU A 95 -12.38 3.51 -7.00
CA LEU A 95 -11.47 2.59 -6.33
C LEU A 95 -12.09 2.09 -5.02
N ARG A 96 -11.92 0.80 -4.74
CA ARG A 96 -12.03 0.30 -3.37
C ARG A 96 -10.82 0.77 -2.58
N HIS A 97 -10.96 0.92 -1.26
CA HIS A 97 -9.86 1.38 -0.41
C HIS A 97 -8.56 0.59 -0.65
N GLY A 98 -8.60 -0.73 -0.61
CA GLY A 98 -7.41 -1.56 -0.87
C GLY A 98 -6.83 -1.40 -2.27
N GLU A 99 -7.65 -1.17 -3.31
CA GLU A 99 -7.17 -0.86 -4.66
C GLU A 99 -6.41 0.48 -4.70
N ALA A 100 -6.90 1.48 -3.99
CA ALA A 100 -6.22 2.77 -3.85
C ALA A 100 -4.92 2.63 -3.06
N VAL A 101 -4.93 1.83 -1.97
CA VAL A 101 -3.72 1.51 -1.18
C VAL A 101 -2.71 0.75 -2.03
N ALA A 102 -3.13 -0.18 -2.91
CA ALA A 102 -2.23 -0.87 -3.83
C ALA A 102 -1.48 0.12 -4.75
N TYR A 103 -2.18 1.03 -5.39
CA TYR A 103 -1.55 2.12 -6.15
C TYR A 103 -0.60 2.96 -5.28
N GLY A 104 -1.01 3.29 -4.07
CA GLY A 104 -0.18 4.03 -3.13
C GLY A 104 1.09 3.28 -2.72
N MET A 105 1.02 1.96 -2.57
CA MET A 105 2.20 1.11 -2.33
C MET A 105 3.15 1.14 -3.53
N LEU A 106 2.65 1.07 -4.77
CA LEU A 106 3.48 1.19 -5.97
C LEU A 106 4.17 2.55 -6.06
N VAL A 107 3.47 3.65 -5.74
CA VAL A 107 4.07 5.00 -5.67
C VAL A 107 5.17 5.05 -4.61
N ALA A 108 4.91 4.54 -3.41
CA ALA A 108 5.89 4.53 -2.33
C ALA A 108 7.10 3.63 -2.63
N ALA A 109 6.88 2.49 -3.28
CA ALA A 109 7.95 1.60 -3.73
C ALA A 109 8.84 2.27 -4.79
N GLN A 110 8.24 2.95 -5.76
CA GLN A 110 8.97 3.71 -6.78
C GLN A 110 9.80 4.84 -6.16
N LEU A 111 9.27 5.54 -5.16
CA LEU A 111 10.03 6.53 -4.37
C LEU A 111 11.17 5.88 -3.60
N GLY A 112 10.94 4.69 -3.04
CA GLY A 112 11.97 3.90 -2.36
C GLY A 112 13.14 3.57 -3.30
N VAL A 113 12.86 3.16 -4.53
CA VAL A 113 13.89 2.93 -5.57
C VAL A 113 14.63 4.22 -5.93
N PHE A 114 13.93 5.34 -6.15
CA PHE A 114 14.59 6.63 -6.46
C PHE A 114 15.53 7.11 -5.36
N ARG A 115 15.30 6.70 -4.13
CA ARG A 115 16.11 7.07 -2.97
C ARG A 115 17.16 6.02 -2.58
N GLY A 116 17.25 4.91 -3.30
CA GLY A 116 18.15 3.80 -2.98
C GLY A 116 17.80 3.04 -1.70
N LEU A 117 16.56 3.18 -1.21
CA LEU A 117 16.03 2.47 -0.03
C LEU A 117 15.49 1.08 -0.38
N LEU A 118 14.89 0.95 -1.56
CA LEU A 118 14.32 -0.30 -2.03
C LEU A 118 15.13 -0.83 -3.21
N ASP A 119 15.59 -2.07 -3.07
CA ASP A 119 16.24 -2.79 -4.16
C ASP A 119 15.27 -2.99 -5.35
N PRO A 120 15.73 -2.86 -6.61
CA PRO A 120 14.88 -3.08 -7.79
C PRO A 120 14.21 -4.45 -7.86
N HIS A 121 14.84 -5.51 -7.36
CA HIS A 121 14.23 -6.85 -7.31
C HIS A 121 13.07 -6.88 -6.31
N ALA A 122 13.21 -6.23 -5.14
CA ALA A 122 12.13 -6.11 -4.17
C ALA A 122 10.97 -5.26 -4.71
N HIS A 123 11.27 -4.19 -5.47
CA HIS A 123 10.26 -3.41 -6.18
C HIS A 123 9.50 -4.28 -7.19
N THR A 124 10.21 -5.04 -8.02
CA THR A 124 9.59 -5.97 -8.99
C THR A 124 8.73 -7.01 -8.28
N ALA A 125 9.22 -7.62 -7.20
CA ALA A 125 8.47 -8.61 -6.45
C ALA A 125 7.14 -8.05 -5.88
N LEU A 126 7.13 -6.81 -5.39
CA LEU A 126 5.91 -6.15 -4.91
C LEU A 126 4.95 -5.86 -6.07
N THR A 127 5.46 -5.35 -7.18
CA THR A 127 4.65 -5.06 -8.37
C THR A 127 4.01 -6.34 -8.91
N ASP A 128 4.79 -7.40 -9.09
CA ASP A 128 4.32 -8.69 -9.57
C ASP A 128 3.27 -9.31 -8.66
N LEU A 129 3.44 -9.19 -7.34
CA LEU A 129 2.45 -9.70 -6.39
C LEU A 129 1.13 -8.94 -6.52
N ILE A 130 1.17 -7.61 -6.62
CA ILE A 130 -0.03 -6.77 -6.82
C ILE A 130 -0.72 -7.14 -8.15
N ASP A 131 0.03 -7.26 -9.23
CA ASP A 131 -0.51 -7.59 -10.56
C ASP A 131 -1.16 -8.98 -10.60
N ARG A 132 -0.53 -9.97 -9.97
CA ARG A 132 -1.07 -11.33 -9.84
C ARG A 132 -2.35 -11.41 -9.01
N MET A 133 -2.60 -10.46 -8.13
CA MET A 133 -3.87 -10.39 -7.40
C MET A 133 -5.04 -9.98 -8.28
N GLY A 134 -4.78 -9.41 -9.46
CA GLY A 134 -5.75 -9.07 -10.49
C GLY A 134 -5.74 -7.58 -10.84
N PRO A 135 -6.44 -7.20 -11.91
CA PRO A 135 -6.36 -5.87 -12.47
C PRO A 135 -6.86 -4.81 -11.48
N LEU A 136 -6.10 -3.73 -11.34
CA LEU A 136 -6.55 -2.53 -10.68
C LEU A 136 -7.39 -1.66 -11.65
N PRO A 137 -8.41 -0.93 -11.18
CA PRO A 137 -9.15 0.00 -12.03
C PRO A 137 -8.22 1.07 -12.64
N PRO A 138 -8.41 1.45 -13.91
CA PRO A 138 -7.50 2.36 -14.60
C PRO A 138 -7.47 3.75 -13.95
N VAL A 139 -6.28 4.37 -13.96
CA VAL A 139 -6.02 5.72 -13.42
C VAL A 139 -5.38 6.67 -14.45
N ALA A 140 -5.24 6.23 -15.72
CA ALA A 140 -4.54 6.98 -16.76
C ALA A 140 -5.22 8.31 -17.15
N ASP A 141 -6.50 8.47 -16.86
CA ASP A 141 -7.26 9.70 -17.04
C ASP A 141 -7.06 10.72 -15.90
N LEU A 142 -6.49 10.29 -14.77
CA LEU A 142 -6.31 11.16 -13.61
C LEU A 142 -5.07 12.05 -13.76
N SER A 143 -5.23 13.32 -13.40
CA SER A 143 -4.15 14.30 -13.45
C SER A 143 -3.18 14.13 -12.27
N THR A 144 -1.90 14.01 -12.58
CA THR A 144 -0.83 14.04 -11.57
C THR A 144 -0.91 15.29 -10.67
N SER A 145 -1.28 16.44 -11.25
CA SER A 145 -1.39 17.70 -10.50
C SER A 145 -2.55 17.69 -9.51
N GLU A 146 -3.70 17.12 -9.87
CA GLU A 146 -4.87 17.00 -8.99
C GLU A 146 -4.59 16.04 -7.83
N VAL A 147 -3.95 14.89 -8.12
CA VAL A 147 -3.56 13.92 -7.09
C VAL A 147 -2.55 14.54 -6.12
N LEU A 148 -1.54 15.28 -6.61
CA LEU A 148 -0.59 15.99 -5.74
C LEU A 148 -1.27 17.06 -4.87
N ALA A 149 -2.21 17.81 -5.43
CA ALA A 149 -2.98 18.79 -4.65
C ALA A 149 -3.82 18.11 -3.55
N ALA A 150 -4.36 16.93 -3.82
CA ALA A 150 -5.07 16.13 -2.82
C ALA A 150 -4.13 15.59 -1.74
N MET A 151 -2.93 15.09 -2.10
CA MET A 151 -1.91 14.64 -1.14
C MET A 151 -1.50 15.75 -0.17
N ARG A 152 -1.39 16.99 -0.63
CA ARG A 152 -1.03 18.15 0.21
C ARG A 152 -2.13 18.55 1.20
N ARG A 153 -3.38 18.24 0.89
CA ARG A 153 -4.55 18.52 1.76
C ARG A 153 -4.78 17.42 2.81
N ASP A 154 -4.12 16.28 2.70
CA ASP A 154 -4.26 15.19 3.66
C ASP A 154 -3.73 15.63 5.05
N LYS A 155 -4.39 15.19 6.12
CA LYS A 155 -4.04 15.41 7.53
C LYS A 155 -2.63 14.91 7.91
N LYS A 156 -1.95 14.18 7.03
CA LYS A 156 -0.57 13.70 7.19
C LYS A 156 0.49 14.80 6.99
N VAL A 157 0.07 16.03 6.66
CA VAL A 157 0.94 17.20 6.67
C VAL A 157 1.08 17.70 8.10
N VAL A 158 2.20 17.35 8.74
CA VAL A 158 2.55 17.83 10.08
C VAL A 158 3.57 18.97 9.94
N SER A 159 3.26 20.13 10.52
CA SER A 159 4.13 21.32 10.43
C SER A 159 4.48 21.72 8.99
N GLY A 160 3.53 21.57 8.05
CA GLY A 160 3.73 21.93 6.64
C GLY A 160 4.52 20.90 5.82
N ARG A 161 4.92 19.76 6.39
CA ARG A 161 5.67 18.71 5.71
C ARG A 161 4.85 17.44 5.53
N LEU A 162 4.85 16.91 4.30
CA LEU A 162 4.19 15.65 3.98
C LEU A 162 5.07 14.49 4.45
N HIS A 163 4.57 13.70 5.41
CA HIS A 163 5.21 12.48 5.85
C HIS A 163 4.78 11.31 4.98
N VAL A 164 5.75 10.62 4.41
CA VAL A 164 5.54 9.46 3.54
C VAL A 164 6.24 8.25 4.13
N VAL A 165 5.56 7.11 4.16
CA VAL A 165 6.17 5.83 4.53
C VAL A 165 6.72 5.20 3.27
N LEU A 166 8.02 4.91 3.26
CA LEU A 166 8.73 4.27 2.15
C LEU A 166 9.24 2.89 2.59
N PRO A 167 9.24 1.89 1.70
CA PRO A 167 9.82 0.59 2.00
C PRO A 167 11.36 0.70 2.02
N ASN A 168 11.96 0.07 3.01
CA ASN A 168 13.40 -0.11 3.16
C ASN A 168 13.72 -1.62 3.05
N GLY A 169 13.37 -2.22 1.90
CA GLY A 169 13.26 -3.65 1.73
C GLY A 169 11.84 -4.17 2.03
N ILE A 170 11.64 -5.49 1.88
CA ILE A 170 10.40 -6.17 2.28
C ILE A 170 10.50 -6.56 3.76
N GLY A 171 9.53 -6.15 4.55
CA GLY A 171 9.48 -6.38 6.00
C GLY A 171 9.98 -5.21 6.83
N ASP A 172 10.40 -4.10 6.20
CA ASP A 172 10.88 -2.89 6.88
C ASP A 172 10.50 -1.62 6.13
N THR A 173 10.30 -0.52 6.87
CA THR A 173 9.92 0.78 6.32
C THR A 173 10.55 1.93 7.09
N VAL A 174 10.72 3.05 6.40
CA VAL A 174 11.15 4.33 6.98
C VAL A 174 10.11 5.41 6.73
N ILE A 175 10.02 6.36 7.65
CA ILE A 175 9.15 7.54 7.52
C ILE A 175 10.04 8.71 7.11
N VAL A 176 9.69 9.38 6.01
CA VAL A 176 10.42 10.52 5.49
C VAL A 176 9.50 11.73 5.32
N ASP A 177 10.04 12.95 5.51
CA ASP A 177 9.30 14.22 5.36
C ASP A 177 9.91 15.14 4.29
N ASN A 178 10.89 14.65 3.56
CA ASN A 178 11.69 15.40 2.60
C ASN A 178 11.57 14.87 1.17
N VAL A 179 10.39 14.35 0.79
CA VAL A 179 10.14 13.90 -0.59
C VAL A 179 9.85 15.14 -1.46
N SER A 180 10.62 15.29 -2.54
CA SER A 180 10.41 16.41 -3.45
C SER A 180 9.13 16.26 -4.28
N GLU A 181 8.51 17.38 -4.66
CA GLU A 181 7.37 17.36 -5.59
C GLU A 181 7.76 16.71 -6.93
N LYS A 182 8.98 16.93 -7.39
CA LYS A 182 9.51 16.33 -8.62
C LYS A 182 9.47 14.79 -8.54
N ASP A 183 9.92 14.22 -7.41
CA ASP A 183 9.95 12.77 -7.23
C ASP A 183 8.54 12.19 -7.09
N LEU A 184 7.65 12.90 -6.38
CA LEU A 184 6.24 12.53 -6.29
C LEU A 184 5.58 12.50 -7.67
N ARG A 185 5.77 13.55 -8.50
CA ARG A 185 5.26 13.59 -9.88
C ARG A 185 5.78 12.42 -10.71
N ARG A 186 7.07 12.14 -10.62
CA ARG A 186 7.71 11.04 -11.34
C ARG A 186 7.13 9.68 -10.91
N ALA A 187 6.93 9.46 -9.60
CA ALA A 187 6.37 8.22 -9.08
C ALA A 187 4.89 8.03 -9.47
N LEU A 188 4.09 9.11 -9.43
CA LEU A 188 2.69 9.08 -9.87
C LEU A 188 2.56 8.78 -11.37
N ARG A 189 3.45 9.32 -12.20
CA ARG A 189 3.49 8.98 -13.64
C ARG A 189 3.90 7.53 -13.88
N ALA A 190 4.79 6.98 -13.05
CA ALA A 190 5.22 5.59 -13.19
C ALA A 190 4.07 4.59 -12.97
N ILE A 191 3.04 4.94 -12.21
CA ILE A 191 1.82 4.14 -12.07
C ILE A 191 0.74 4.45 -13.12
N GLY A 192 1.06 5.26 -14.12
CA GLY A 192 0.23 5.52 -15.29
C GLY A 192 -0.62 6.79 -15.26
N LEU A 193 -0.46 7.70 -14.26
CA LEU A 193 -1.20 8.98 -14.27
C LEU A 193 -0.72 9.88 -15.41
N ARG A 194 -1.67 10.63 -16.02
CA ARG A 194 -1.32 11.64 -17.03
C ARG A 194 -0.59 12.85 -16.40
N SER A 195 0.19 13.51 -17.23
CA SER A 195 0.95 14.72 -16.89
C SER A 195 0.06 15.87 -16.50
#